data_1c8946562e3bd397202c6fca6d03a9a9
#
_entry.id   1c8946562e3bd397202c6fca6d03a9a9
#
_cell.length_a   1.000
_cell.length_b   1.000
_cell.length_c   1.000
_cell.angle_alpha   90.00
_cell.angle_beta   90.00
_cell.angle_gamma   90.00
#
_symmetry.space_group_name_H-M   'P 1'
#
loop_
_entity.id
_entity.type
_entity.pdbx_description
1 polymer ?
#
loop_
_entity_poly.entity_id
_entity_poly.type
_entity_poly.pdbx_seq_one_letter_code
_entity_poly.pdbx_strand_id
1 'polypeptide(L)'
;MNFSAKIWLYMKPDDTDWALLAALQHDAAQSNQALAERARISTPTALRRVRRLHDEGLISAQVALLDEDRVAALQGHGLTAIVEVTLDRQGAEHQDAFERRAVADDAVRQCYRVAPGPDFVLLLRVPDMPAYQRLAERLFTQDANVRNVRAFFSVKRAKFETQVPLVRG
;
A
#
# COMPACT_ATOMS: atom_id res chain seq x y z
N MET A 1 15.78 -6.67 -1.43
CA MET A 1 16.31 -6.67 -0.05
C MET A 1 15.24 -7.30 0.82
N ASN A 2 15.50 -8.50 1.35
CA ASN A 2 14.49 -9.33 2.03
C ASN A 2 14.25 -8.81 3.45
N PHE A 3 13.32 -7.87 3.60
CA PHE A 3 12.98 -7.22 4.88
C PHE A 3 12.12 -8.11 5.80
N SER A 4 11.61 -9.23 5.29
CA SER A 4 10.51 -9.98 5.94
C SER A 4 10.89 -10.97 7.04
N ALA A 5 12.14 -11.42 7.16
CA ALA A 5 12.42 -12.57 8.02
C ALA A 5 13.12 -12.27 9.36
N LYS A 6 13.66 -11.07 9.56
CA LYS A 6 14.50 -10.77 10.74
C LYS A 6 13.81 -10.00 11.89
N ILE A 7 12.64 -9.41 11.67
CA ILE A 7 12.02 -8.51 12.66
C ILE A 7 11.05 -9.25 13.59
N TRP A 8 10.52 -10.39 13.19
CA TRP A 8 9.57 -11.17 14.00
C TRP A 8 10.15 -11.79 15.28
N LEU A 9 11.46 -11.73 15.49
CA LEU A 9 12.12 -12.43 16.60
C LEU A 9 12.21 -11.63 17.91
N TYR A 10 11.91 -10.32 17.92
CA TYR A 10 12.26 -9.47 19.05
C TYR A 10 11.12 -8.69 19.71
N MET A 11 9.95 -8.54 19.09
CA MET A 11 8.83 -7.88 19.74
C MET A 11 7.55 -8.74 19.75
N LYS A 12 7.03 -8.97 20.95
CA LYS A 12 5.66 -9.42 21.13
C LYS A 12 4.86 -8.23 21.66
N PRO A 13 4.01 -7.57 20.82
CA PRO A 13 3.15 -6.49 21.28
C PRO A 13 2.25 -6.98 22.41
N ASP A 14 2.13 -6.17 23.46
CA ASP A 14 1.17 -6.42 24.54
C ASP A 14 -0.21 -5.80 24.22
N ASP A 15 -1.20 -6.03 25.07
CA ASP A 15 -2.56 -5.51 24.89
C ASP A 15 -2.59 -3.98 24.76
N THR A 16 -1.68 -3.28 25.44
CA THR A 16 -1.53 -1.83 25.36
C THR A 16 -1.04 -1.40 23.98
N ASP A 17 -0.06 -2.12 23.42
CA ASP A 17 0.45 -1.85 22.09
C ASP A 17 -0.63 -2.09 21.02
N TRP A 18 -1.40 -3.16 21.14
CA TRP A 18 -2.55 -3.42 20.26
C TRP A 18 -3.61 -2.35 20.36
N ALA A 19 -3.90 -1.85 21.57
CA ALA A 19 -4.84 -0.75 21.76
C ALA A 19 -4.35 0.56 21.10
N LEU A 20 -3.07 0.88 21.21
CA LEU A 20 -2.46 2.04 20.56
C LEU A 20 -2.49 1.90 19.03
N LEU A 21 -2.13 0.73 18.48
CA LEU A 21 -2.18 0.46 17.04
C LEU A 21 -3.61 0.59 16.50
N ALA A 22 -4.60 0.02 17.21
CA ALA A 22 -6.01 0.14 16.83
C ALA A 22 -6.49 1.59 16.81
N ALA A 23 -6.10 2.39 17.80
CA ALA A 23 -6.45 3.81 17.87
C ALA A 23 -5.81 4.60 16.73
N LEU A 24 -4.51 4.38 16.46
CA LEU A 24 -3.75 5.10 15.44
C LEU A 24 -4.19 4.77 14.02
N GLN A 25 -4.52 3.53 13.71
CA GLN A 25 -5.01 3.21 12.37
C GLN A 25 -6.44 3.69 12.12
N HIS A 26 -7.21 4.00 13.17
CA HIS A 26 -8.52 4.63 13.04
C HIS A 26 -8.40 6.14 12.83
N ASP A 27 -7.56 6.80 13.62
CA ASP A 27 -7.28 8.23 13.53
C ASP A 27 -5.85 8.50 14.04
N ALA A 28 -4.94 8.80 13.12
CA ALA A 28 -3.55 9.09 13.42
C ALA A 28 -3.31 10.55 13.87
N ALA A 29 -4.34 11.44 13.77
CA ALA A 29 -4.24 12.84 14.20
C ALA A 29 -4.54 13.05 15.70
N GLN A 30 -4.85 11.98 16.43
CA GLN A 30 -5.11 12.05 17.86
C GLN A 30 -3.89 12.57 18.64
N SER A 31 -4.16 13.36 19.69
CA SER A 31 -3.12 13.79 20.62
C SER A 31 -2.58 12.59 21.43
N ASN A 32 -1.32 12.71 21.89
CA ASN A 32 -0.75 11.69 22.78
C ASN A 32 -1.56 11.51 24.08
N GLN A 33 -2.26 12.55 24.55
CA GLN A 33 -3.16 12.47 25.68
C GLN A 33 -4.36 11.58 25.35
N ALA A 34 -5.02 11.79 24.22
CA ALA A 34 -6.16 10.98 23.80
C ALA A 34 -5.79 9.51 23.59
N LEU A 35 -4.61 9.25 23.02
CA LEU A 35 -4.05 7.89 22.90
C LEU A 35 -3.80 7.25 24.27
N ALA A 36 -3.24 8.00 25.22
CA ALA A 36 -2.98 7.55 26.58
C ALA A 36 -4.27 7.17 27.33
N GLU A 37 -5.30 7.99 27.21
CA GLU A 37 -6.63 7.75 27.80
C GLU A 37 -7.27 6.48 27.23
N ARG A 38 -7.23 6.29 25.89
CA ARG A 38 -7.76 5.09 25.23
C ARG A 38 -7.03 3.82 25.65
N ALA A 39 -5.71 3.89 25.79
CA ALA A 39 -4.87 2.76 26.20
C ALA A 39 -4.76 2.61 27.72
N ARG A 40 -5.42 3.49 28.52
CA ARG A 40 -5.40 3.52 29.99
C ARG A 40 -3.99 3.56 30.59
N ILE A 41 -3.13 4.41 30.03
CA ILE A 41 -1.75 4.62 30.44
C ILE A 41 -1.45 6.12 30.57
N SER A 42 -0.26 6.47 31.09
CA SER A 42 0.17 7.87 31.13
C SER A 42 0.62 8.38 29.75
N THR A 43 0.48 9.67 29.50
CA THR A 43 0.89 10.33 28.25
C THR A 43 2.36 10.08 27.89
N PRO A 44 3.33 10.19 28.83
CA PRO A 44 4.73 9.86 28.55
C PRO A 44 4.93 8.39 28.13
N THR A 45 4.15 7.48 28.73
CA THR A 45 4.19 6.05 28.39
C THR A 45 3.64 5.81 26.99
N ALA A 46 2.53 6.45 26.60
CA ALA A 46 1.96 6.36 25.28
C ALA A 46 2.95 6.85 24.21
N LEU A 47 3.53 8.04 24.42
CA LEU A 47 4.55 8.60 23.51
C LEU A 47 5.75 7.67 23.30
N ARG A 48 6.29 7.12 24.38
CA ARG A 48 7.43 6.18 24.30
C ARG A 48 7.07 4.91 23.54
N ARG A 49 5.86 4.35 23.79
CA ARG A 49 5.39 3.14 23.11
C ARG A 49 5.13 3.38 21.62
N VAL A 50 4.46 4.47 21.27
CA VAL A 50 4.22 4.82 19.86
C VAL A 50 5.56 4.99 19.11
N ARG A 51 6.53 5.69 19.70
CA ARG A 51 7.87 5.80 19.12
C ARG A 51 8.51 4.42 18.90
N ARG A 52 8.45 3.54 19.90
CA ARG A 52 8.95 2.17 19.76
C ARG A 52 8.27 1.42 18.63
N LEU A 53 6.93 1.50 18.50
CA LEU A 53 6.16 0.84 17.44
C LEU A 53 6.57 1.33 16.04
N HIS A 54 6.96 2.61 15.91
CA HIS A 54 7.58 3.15 14.69
C HIS A 54 8.99 2.59 14.47
N ASP A 55 9.85 2.65 15.47
CA ASP A 55 11.26 2.23 15.39
C ASP A 55 11.36 0.74 15.05
N GLU A 56 10.43 -0.07 15.51
CA GLU A 56 10.34 -1.50 15.26
C GLU A 56 9.57 -1.84 13.97
N GLY A 57 9.07 -0.81 13.24
CA GLY A 57 8.45 -0.95 11.93
C GLY A 57 7.02 -1.50 11.91
N LEU A 58 6.34 -1.61 13.07
CA LEU A 58 4.92 -1.96 13.11
C LEU A 58 4.04 -0.82 12.57
N ILE A 59 4.49 0.41 12.71
CA ILE A 59 3.90 1.57 12.06
C ILE A 59 4.86 2.00 10.96
N SER A 60 4.51 1.71 9.71
CA SER A 60 5.34 2.02 8.54
C SER A 60 5.31 3.50 8.18
N ALA A 61 4.15 4.15 8.34
CA ALA A 61 3.94 5.57 8.04
C ALA A 61 2.67 6.10 8.70
N GLN A 62 2.61 7.41 8.89
CA GLN A 62 1.39 8.15 9.18
C GLN A 62 1.15 9.13 8.04
N VAL A 63 0.01 9.00 7.37
CA VAL A 63 -0.34 9.79 6.18
C VAL A 63 -1.76 10.32 6.28
N ALA A 64 -2.02 11.47 5.65
CA ALA A 64 -3.38 11.93 5.42
C ALA A 64 -3.96 11.22 4.20
N LEU A 65 -5.14 10.65 4.33
CA LEU A 65 -5.90 10.13 3.21
C LEU A 65 -6.69 11.28 2.59
N LEU A 66 -6.44 11.55 1.31
CA LEU A 66 -7.16 12.58 0.57
C LEU A 66 -8.45 12.00 -0.03
N ASP A 67 -9.49 12.83 -0.10
CA ASP A 67 -10.67 12.55 -0.90
C ASP A 67 -10.29 12.67 -2.38
N GLU A 68 -10.06 11.52 -3.01
CA GLU A 68 -9.55 11.46 -4.36
C GLU A 68 -10.51 12.04 -5.39
N ASP A 69 -11.84 11.93 -5.16
CA ASP A 69 -12.84 12.48 -6.07
C ASP A 69 -12.86 14.01 -6.03
N ARG A 70 -12.71 14.58 -4.83
CA ARG A 70 -12.58 16.03 -4.67
C ARG A 70 -11.27 16.56 -5.25
N VAL A 71 -10.16 15.87 -5.03
CA VAL A 71 -8.87 16.24 -5.62
C VAL A 71 -8.93 16.14 -7.14
N ALA A 72 -9.52 15.07 -7.69
CA ALA A 72 -9.72 14.92 -9.13
C ALA A 72 -10.58 16.04 -9.73
N ALA A 73 -11.63 16.46 -9.05
CA ALA A 73 -12.46 17.60 -9.47
C ALA A 73 -11.70 18.93 -9.54
N LEU A 74 -10.67 19.11 -8.69
CA LEU A 74 -9.83 20.32 -8.68
C LEU A 74 -8.70 20.29 -9.73
N GLN A 75 -8.17 19.10 -10.03
CA GLN A 75 -7.01 18.94 -10.91
C GLN A 75 -7.38 18.51 -12.34
N GLY A 76 -8.67 18.32 -12.64
CA GLY A 76 -9.12 17.60 -13.80
C GLY A 76 -9.23 16.10 -13.49
N HIS A 77 -9.65 15.30 -14.44
CA HIS A 77 -9.99 13.89 -14.22
C HIS A 77 -8.82 13.05 -13.73
N GLY A 78 -9.12 12.07 -12.88
CA GLY A 78 -8.20 10.99 -12.49
C GLY A 78 -8.75 9.65 -12.99
N LEU A 79 -7.87 8.82 -13.55
CA LEU A 79 -8.20 7.48 -14.03
C LEU A 79 -7.53 6.44 -13.13
N THR A 80 -8.32 5.54 -12.57
CA THR A 80 -7.82 4.37 -11.83
C THR A 80 -7.97 3.13 -12.71
N ALA A 81 -6.87 2.41 -12.91
CA ALA A 81 -6.86 1.15 -13.63
C ALA A 81 -6.37 0.01 -12.74
N ILE A 82 -7.06 -1.13 -12.80
CA ILE A 82 -6.61 -2.40 -12.25
C ILE A 82 -6.06 -3.19 -13.42
N VAL A 83 -4.80 -3.57 -13.38
CA VAL A 83 -4.11 -4.17 -14.51
C VAL A 83 -3.53 -5.52 -14.12
N GLU A 84 -3.95 -6.55 -14.83
CA GLU A 84 -3.38 -7.89 -14.77
C GLU A 84 -2.25 -8.01 -15.79
N VAL A 85 -1.11 -8.53 -15.36
CA VAL A 85 0.06 -8.73 -16.21
C VAL A 85 0.49 -10.19 -16.14
N THR A 86 0.65 -10.81 -17.30
CA THR A 86 1.19 -12.16 -17.42
C THR A 86 2.52 -12.09 -18.16
N LEU A 87 3.55 -12.69 -17.57
CA LEU A 87 4.87 -12.79 -18.16
C LEU A 87 5.00 -14.05 -19.01
N ASP A 88 5.89 -14.00 -19.99
CA ASP A 88 6.25 -15.16 -20.81
C ASP A 88 7.19 -16.09 -20.04
N ARG A 89 8.19 -15.52 -19.37
CA ARG A 89 9.13 -16.21 -18.50
C ARG A 89 8.85 -15.86 -17.06
N GLN A 90 8.50 -16.89 -16.25
CA GLN A 90 8.05 -16.74 -14.86
C GLN A 90 9.14 -17.08 -13.82
N GLY A 91 10.40 -17.21 -14.24
CA GLY A 91 11.52 -17.38 -13.31
C GLY A 91 11.66 -16.18 -12.37
N ALA A 92 12.14 -16.42 -11.14
CA ALA A 92 12.24 -15.40 -10.09
C ALA A 92 12.96 -14.12 -10.57
N GLU A 93 14.04 -14.27 -11.35
CA GLU A 93 14.81 -13.16 -11.92
C GLU A 93 13.97 -12.25 -12.83
N HIS A 94 13.07 -12.86 -13.64
CA HIS A 94 12.20 -12.14 -14.56
C HIS A 94 11.08 -11.42 -13.81
N GLN A 95 10.49 -12.10 -12.84
CA GLN A 95 9.48 -11.50 -11.98
C GLN A 95 10.06 -10.32 -11.17
N ASP A 96 11.24 -10.49 -10.57
CA ASP A 96 11.92 -9.44 -9.83
C ASP A 96 12.31 -8.25 -10.73
N ALA A 97 12.68 -8.52 -11.99
CA ALA A 97 13.00 -7.47 -12.95
C ALA A 97 11.76 -6.64 -13.33
N PHE A 98 10.63 -7.29 -13.58
CA PHE A 98 9.37 -6.59 -13.85
C PHE A 98 8.90 -5.79 -12.62
N GLU A 99 8.90 -6.42 -11.44
CA GLU A 99 8.50 -5.79 -10.18
C GLU A 99 9.28 -4.51 -9.90
N ARG A 100 10.62 -4.54 -10.03
CA ARG A 100 11.46 -3.35 -9.84
C ARG A 100 11.08 -2.19 -10.77
N ARG A 101 10.74 -2.48 -12.05
CA ARG A 101 10.30 -1.45 -13.00
C ARG A 101 8.91 -0.93 -12.64
N ALA A 102 7.99 -1.83 -12.27
CA ALA A 102 6.64 -1.45 -11.90
C ALA A 102 6.62 -0.54 -10.67
N VAL A 103 7.34 -0.91 -9.59
CA VAL A 103 7.35 -0.12 -8.35
C VAL A 103 8.14 1.19 -8.46
N ALA A 104 8.98 1.33 -9.48
CA ALA A 104 9.70 2.57 -9.74
C ALA A 104 8.84 3.63 -10.46
N ASP A 105 7.68 3.27 -11.00
CA ASP A 105 6.80 4.20 -11.70
C ASP A 105 5.77 4.81 -10.73
N ASP A 106 5.76 6.13 -10.62
CA ASP A 106 4.90 6.87 -9.69
C ASP A 106 3.39 6.65 -9.94
N ALA A 107 3.00 6.27 -11.15
CA ALA A 107 1.61 5.96 -11.47
C ALA A 107 1.17 4.59 -10.91
N VAL A 108 2.11 3.72 -10.55
CA VAL A 108 1.83 2.44 -9.90
C VAL A 108 1.66 2.68 -8.41
N ARG A 109 0.42 2.59 -7.94
CA ARG A 109 0.09 2.82 -6.54
C ARG A 109 0.17 1.55 -5.69
N GLN A 110 -0.08 0.40 -6.31
CA GLN A 110 0.06 -0.91 -5.68
C GLN A 110 0.55 -1.92 -6.73
N CYS A 111 1.39 -2.84 -6.29
CA CYS A 111 1.92 -3.93 -7.10
C CYS A 111 1.86 -5.22 -6.29
N TYR A 112 1.12 -6.18 -6.77
CA TYR A 112 0.98 -7.49 -6.15
C TYR A 112 1.49 -8.57 -7.10
N ARG A 113 2.38 -9.44 -6.61
CA ARG A 113 2.68 -10.72 -7.24
C ARG A 113 1.62 -11.71 -6.78
N VAL A 114 0.95 -12.39 -7.70
CA VAL A 114 -0.23 -13.22 -7.39
C VAL A 114 -0.11 -14.62 -7.97
N ALA A 115 -0.88 -15.55 -7.42
CA ALA A 115 -1.04 -16.91 -7.92
C ALA A 115 -2.35 -17.51 -7.31
N PRO A 116 -3.10 -18.34 -8.06
CA PRO A 116 -3.01 -18.63 -9.48
C PRO A 116 -3.59 -17.50 -10.34
N GLY A 117 -3.22 -17.43 -11.61
CA GLY A 117 -3.77 -16.46 -12.58
C GLY A 117 -2.67 -15.68 -13.28
N PRO A 118 -2.79 -14.33 -13.37
CA PRO A 118 -1.72 -13.48 -13.87
C PRO A 118 -0.51 -13.54 -12.93
N ASP A 119 0.66 -13.07 -13.38
CA ASP A 119 1.84 -12.99 -12.50
C ASP A 119 1.77 -11.77 -11.56
N PHE A 120 1.17 -10.67 -12.07
CA PHE A 120 1.01 -9.43 -11.30
C PHE A 120 -0.38 -8.82 -11.44
N VAL A 121 -0.81 -8.18 -10.36
CA VAL A 121 -1.95 -7.25 -10.38
C VAL A 121 -1.44 -5.89 -9.89
N LEU A 122 -1.64 -4.87 -10.73
CA LEU A 122 -1.25 -3.50 -10.45
C LEU A 122 -2.48 -2.62 -10.25
N LEU A 123 -2.42 -1.72 -9.28
CA LEU A 123 -3.33 -0.59 -9.19
C LEU A 123 -2.60 0.66 -9.68
N LEU A 124 -3.09 1.21 -10.79
CA LEU A 124 -2.53 2.40 -11.42
C LEU A 124 -3.42 3.60 -11.19
N ARG A 125 -2.80 4.78 -11.05
CA ARG A 125 -3.51 6.05 -11.06
C ARG A 125 -2.82 7.05 -11.98
N VAL A 126 -3.56 7.50 -12.98
CA VAL A 126 -3.08 8.44 -14.00
C VAL A 126 -4.10 9.56 -14.20
N PRO A 127 -3.70 10.73 -14.71
CA PRO A 127 -4.62 11.84 -14.95
C PRO A 127 -5.73 11.51 -15.95
N ASP A 128 -5.37 10.83 -17.04
CA ASP A 128 -6.26 10.61 -18.19
C ASP A 128 -5.85 9.36 -19.00
N MET A 129 -6.62 9.05 -20.02
CA MET A 129 -6.36 7.92 -20.93
C MET A 129 -5.04 8.08 -21.73
N PRO A 130 -4.69 9.25 -22.27
CA PRO A 130 -3.39 9.45 -22.90
C PRO A 130 -2.20 9.16 -21.96
N ALA A 131 -2.30 9.53 -20.68
CA ALA A 131 -1.27 9.21 -19.68
C ALA A 131 -1.18 7.69 -19.44
N TYR A 132 -2.33 7.00 -19.37
CA TYR A 132 -2.37 5.53 -19.29
C TYR A 132 -1.69 4.89 -20.51
N GLN A 133 -1.99 5.37 -21.74
CA GLN A 133 -1.39 4.81 -22.95
C GLN A 133 0.14 4.95 -22.95
N ARG A 134 0.67 6.11 -22.54
CA ARG A 134 2.13 6.31 -22.40
C ARG A 134 2.75 5.40 -21.36
N LEU A 135 2.06 5.18 -20.24
CA LEU A 135 2.51 4.25 -19.22
C LEU A 135 2.49 2.81 -19.73
N ALA A 136 1.40 2.40 -20.38
CA ALA A 136 1.26 1.05 -20.92
C ALA A 136 2.33 0.74 -21.97
N GLU A 137 2.64 1.69 -22.84
CA GLU A 137 3.73 1.57 -23.81
C GLU A 137 5.08 1.34 -23.11
N ARG A 138 5.41 2.18 -22.13
CA ARG A 138 6.69 2.13 -21.42
C ARG A 138 6.83 0.88 -20.54
N LEU A 139 5.78 0.51 -19.81
CA LEU A 139 5.86 -0.53 -18.78
C LEU A 139 5.55 -1.94 -19.31
N PHE A 140 4.69 -2.03 -20.32
CA PHE A 140 4.18 -3.31 -20.82
C PHE A 140 4.63 -3.61 -22.24
N THR A 141 4.36 -2.71 -23.20
CA THR A 141 4.59 -2.98 -24.62
C THR A 141 6.08 -3.11 -24.96
N GLN A 142 6.91 -2.28 -24.33
CA GLN A 142 8.36 -2.31 -24.55
C GLN A 142 9.08 -3.44 -23.80
N ASP A 143 8.40 -4.16 -22.92
CA ASP A 143 8.97 -5.30 -22.23
C ASP A 143 8.69 -6.60 -23.00
N ALA A 144 9.72 -7.16 -23.62
CA ALA A 144 9.62 -8.39 -24.39
C ALA A 144 9.18 -9.62 -23.56
N ASN A 145 9.23 -9.53 -22.22
CA ASN A 145 8.78 -10.60 -21.35
C ASN A 145 7.31 -10.46 -20.91
N VAL A 146 6.65 -9.35 -21.23
CA VAL A 146 5.21 -9.19 -20.99
C VAL A 146 4.44 -9.87 -22.11
N ARG A 147 3.76 -10.98 -21.80
CA ARG A 147 2.97 -11.75 -22.75
C ARG A 147 1.56 -11.22 -22.93
N ASN A 148 0.92 -10.84 -21.85
CA ASN A 148 -0.47 -10.38 -21.86
C ASN A 148 -0.74 -9.34 -20.78
N VAL A 149 -1.58 -8.37 -21.14
CA VAL A 149 -2.03 -7.32 -20.21
C VAL A 149 -3.55 -7.17 -20.36
N ARG A 150 -4.25 -7.16 -19.23
CA ARG A 150 -5.69 -6.86 -19.17
C ARG A 150 -5.89 -5.68 -18.22
N ALA A 151 -6.45 -4.60 -18.74
CA ALA A 151 -6.72 -3.39 -17.97
C ALA A 151 -8.23 -3.21 -17.75
N PHE A 152 -8.61 -2.98 -16.51
CA PHE A 152 -9.95 -2.65 -16.08
C PHE A 152 -9.97 -1.24 -15.53
N PHE A 153 -10.78 -0.36 -16.12
CA PHE A 153 -10.89 1.01 -15.63
C PHE A 153 -12.02 1.11 -14.61
N SER A 154 -11.68 1.62 -13.42
CA SER A 154 -12.66 1.79 -12.35
C SER A 154 -13.68 2.85 -12.73
N VAL A 155 -14.95 2.46 -12.73
CA VAL A 155 -16.07 3.39 -12.92
C VAL A 155 -16.62 3.90 -11.58
N LYS A 156 -16.37 3.17 -10.48
CA LYS A 156 -16.79 3.53 -9.13
C LYS A 156 -15.97 2.76 -8.11
N ARG A 157 -15.42 3.43 -7.12
CA ARG A 157 -14.84 2.83 -5.92
C ARG A 157 -15.89 2.81 -4.80
N ALA A 158 -16.46 1.65 -4.55
CA ALA A 158 -17.51 1.51 -3.55
C ALA A 158 -16.99 1.55 -2.10
N LYS A 159 -15.74 1.08 -1.88
CA LYS A 159 -15.09 1.03 -0.57
C LYS A 159 -13.59 1.21 -0.71
N PHE A 160 -12.99 1.93 0.22
CA PHE A 160 -11.55 2.04 0.38
C PHE A 160 -11.22 2.15 1.88
N GLU A 161 -10.58 1.16 2.43
CA GLU A 161 -10.12 1.12 3.81
C GLU A 161 -8.66 0.68 3.84
N THR A 162 -7.88 1.30 4.70
CA THR A 162 -6.45 1.02 4.89
C THR A 162 -6.16 0.27 6.19
N GLN A 163 -7.20 0.05 7.02
CA GLN A 163 -7.07 -0.60 8.31
C GLN A 163 -6.75 -2.10 8.14
N VAL A 164 -5.78 -2.57 8.90
CA VAL A 164 -5.44 -3.98 8.99
C VAL A 164 -6.24 -4.61 10.14
N PRO A 165 -6.92 -5.76 9.94
CA PRO A 165 -7.55 -6.49 11.03
C PRO A 165 -6.50 -6.88 12.09
N LEU A 166 -6.68 -6.39 13.33
CA LEU A 166 -5.83 -6.75 14.45
C LEU A 166 -6.46 -7.93 15.19
N VAL A 167 -5.92 -9.11 14.98
CA VAL A 167 -6.32 -10.31 15.72
C VAL A 167 -5.50 -10.37 17.00
N ARG A 168 -6.17 -10.28 18.16
CA ARG A 168 -5.53 -10.53 19.45
C ARG A 168 -5.35 -12.05 19.58
N GLY A 169 -4.11 -12.50 19.66
CA GLY A 169 -3.76 -13.89 19.91
C GLY A 169 -4.00 -14.28 21.35
#